data_3511ed83e6e94fbcaf9ceadbf25f143b
#
_entry.id   3511ed83e6e94fbcaf9ceadbf25f143b
#
_cell.length_a   1.000
_cell.length_b   1.000
_cell.length_c   1.000
_cell.angle_alpha   90.00
_cell.angle_beta   90.00
_cell.angle_gamma   90.00
#
_symmetry.space_group_name_H-M   'P 1'
#
loop_
_entity.id
_entity.type
_entity.pdbx_description
1 polymer ?
#
loop_
_entity_poly.entity_id
_entity_poly.type
_entity_poly.pdbx_seq_one_letter_code
_entity_poly.pdbx_strand_id
1 'polypeptide(L)'
;MPVRALGKVTIAPAAWLVVVMSLGVAGMVRADEALLWEVARAPDAASLRATVVTLVNFGTRHSLSDTVSAKRGIGAARRWVQSQFEQIGRACGGCLRVVAPSQTVMGPRVPKPTEIVDVVAIQTGTTDPQRVIVLTGHVDSRVTDPQNATADAPGADDDASGVALVLEAARILSRHKFAATIVYGVLSGEEQGLYGGKVLAEYAKHEGWRVEADLNNDIVGGTRGLNGVVDNTRVRIFSEGVRATETAEEARERRFQGGEDDSASRNVARYAKGLAEAYIPNWSVALVYRLDRFGRGGDHSAFNDAGFPAVRFTENAEDYRHQHEDVRSVGGVEFGDTIANVDFSYLAKVTATNLLAAAAMASAPPPPTDVKIAGAVTADTKLTWTASPGSAASGYRVRWRDTSLPSWGFSRDVGGGVETVTLSDVIIDDFVFGVASLSAEGFESPVVFPGAAGAFWAPQKP
;
A
#
# COMPACT_ATOMS: atom_id res chain seq x y z
N MET A 1 87.20 13.79 20.06
CA MET A 1 86.00 13.72 20.95
C MET A 1 85.14 12.59 20.48
N PRO A 2 84.87 11.53 21.29
CA PRO A 2 84.23 10.30 20.81
C PRO A 2 82.79 10.38 20.89
N VAL A 3 82.14 9.83 19.88
CA VAL A 3 80.65 9.62 19.76
C VAL A 3 80.28 8.39 20.57
N ARG A 4 79.35 8.52 21.51
CA ARG A 4 78.77 7.42 22.30
C ARG A 4 77.76 6.70 21.48
N ALA A 5 77.86 5.37 21.38
CA ALA A 5 76.90 4.46 20.81
C ALA A 5 75.72 4.29 21.75
N LEU A 6 74.47 4.43 21.22
CA LEU A 6 73.22 4.11 21.89
C LEU A 6 72.86 2.63 21.65
N GLY A 7 72.67 1.90 22.73
CA GLY A 7 72.33 0.47 22.72
C GLY A 7 70.90 0.24 22.21
N LYS A 8 70.78 -0.82 21.45
CA LYS A 8 69.47 -1.35 20.97
C LYS A 8 68.77 -2.07 22.11
N VAL A 9 67.58 -1.56 22.50
CA VAL A 9 66.65 -2.30 23.37
C VAL A 9 65.71 -3.11 22.47
N THR A 10 65.86 -4.41 22.55
CA THR A 10 64.93 -5.40 21.92
C THR A 10 63.75 -5.61 22.84
N ILE A 11 62.54 -5.14 22.42
CA ILE A 11 61.26 -5.45 23.06
C ILE A 11 60.69 -6.65 22.34
N ALA A 12 60.50 -7.74 23.07
CA ALA A 12 59.79 -8.92 22.56
C ALA A 12 58.25 -8.64 22.51
N PRO A 13 57.55 -9.06 21.46
CA PRO A 13 56.11 -8.89 21.41
C PRO A 13 55.43 -9.93 22.32
N ALA A 14 54.71 -9.47 23.35
CA ALA A 14 53.78 -10.28 24.08
C ALA A 14 52.52 -10.53 23.22
N ALA A 15 52.33 -11.76 22.79
CA ALA A 15 51.14 -12.20 22.09
C ALA A 15 49.98 -12.26 23.09
N TRP A 16 49.04 -11.32 23.04
CA TRP A 16 47.78 -11.40 23.73
C TRP A 16 46.82 -12.26 22.89
N LEU A 17 46.56 -13.48 23.40
CA LEU A 17 45.53 -14.35 22.85
C LEU A 17 44.16 -13.79 23.26
N VAL A 18 43.50 -13.02 22.39
CA VAL A 18 42.13 -12.60 22.59
C VAL A 18 41.24 -13.79 22.20
N VAL A 19 40.79 -14.53 23.20
CA VAL A 19 39.72 -15.51 23.04
C VAL A 19 38.41 -14.74 22.91
N VAL A 20 37.95 -14.50 21.68
CA VAL A 20 36.60 -14.03 21.41
C VAL A 20 35.65 -15.20 21.63
N MET A 21 35.10 -15.32 22.84
CA MET A 21 33.92 -16.12 23.05
C MET A 21 32.77 -15.41 22.32
N SER A 22 32.43 -15.87 21.12
CA SER A 22 31.16 -15.59 20.49
C SER A 22 30.07 -16.34 21.24
N LEU A 23 29.54 -15.72 22.29
CA LEU A 23 28.22 -16.09 22.82
C LEU A 23 27.23 -15.85 21.67
N GLY A 24 26.82 -16.93 21.01
CA GLY A 24 25.68 -16.91 20.10
C GLY A 24 24.45 -16.56 20.92
N VAL A 25 24.14 -15.27 20.99
CA VAL A 25 22.78 -14.81 21.32
C VAL A 25 21.95 -15.28 20.14
N ALA A 26 21.28 -16.42 20.29
CA ALA A 26 20.15 -16.75 19.47
C ALA A 26 19.13 -15.63 19.75
N GLY A 27 19.15 -14.59 18.92
CA GLY A 27 18.21 -13.49 19.02
C GLY A 27 16.82 -14.09 18.92
N MET A 28 16.00 -13.90 19.95
CA MET A 28 14.57 -14.21 19.83
C MET A 28 14.06 -13.35 18.67
N VAL A 29 13.66 -13.99 17.59
CA VAL A 29 12.99 -13.31 16.46
C VAL A 29 11.77 -12.63 17.05
N ARG A 30 11.65 -11.32 16.87
CA ARG A 30 10.50 -10.56 17.36
C ARG A 30 9.23 -11.04 16.65
N ALA A 31 8.09 -10.94 17.31
CA ALA A 31 6.83 -11.43 16.76
C ALA A 31 6.43 -10.71 15.46
N ASP A 32 6.75 -9.41 15.34
CA ASP A 32 6.57 -8.64 14.12
C ASP A 32 7.41 -9.22 12.97
N GLU A 33 8.69 -9.51 13.19
CA GLU A 33 9.58 -10.07 12.18
C GLU A 33 9.10 -11.45 11.68
N ALA A 34 8.61 -12.32 12.58
CA ALA A 34 8.14 -13.65 12.21
C ALA A 34 6.94 -13.58 11.25
N LEU A 35 5.92 -12.77 11.58
CA LEU A 35 4.75 -12.58 10.73
C LEU A 35 5.13 -11.95 9.38
N LEU A 36 5.97 -10.90 9.40
CA LEU A 36 6.33 -10.19 8.18
C LEU A 36 7.16 -11.08 7.24
N TRP A 37 8.07 -11.91 7.75
CA TRP A 37 8.78 -12.91 6.93
C TRP A 37 7.85 -13.98 6.38
N GLU A 38 6.85 -14.41 7.13
CA GLU A 38 5.85 -15.39 6.67
C GLU A 38 5.04 -14.81 5.50
N VAL A 39 4.42 -13.63 5.68
CA VAL A 39 3.56 -13.04 4.65
C VAL A 39 4.35 -12.59 3.41
N ALA A 40 5.62 -12.18 3.56
CA ALA A 40 6.48 -11.82 2.42
C ALA A 40 6.75 -12.99 1.47
N ARG A 41 6.75 -14.23 1.98
CA ARG A 41 7.08 -15.45 1.22
C ARG A 41 5.85 -16.26 0.81
N ALA A 42 4.67 -15.86 1.27
CA ALA A 42 3.44 -16.62 1.11
C ALA A 42 2.78 -16.52 -0.29
N PRO A 43 2.92 -15.42 -1.08
CA PRO A 43 2.29 -15.35 -2.40
C PRO A 43 2.77 -16.44 -3.35
N ASP A 44 1.81 -17.14 -3.96
CA ASP A 44 2.09 -18.23 -4.89
C ASP A 44 1.78 -17.82 -6.35
N ALA A 45 2.82 -17.77 -7.17
CA ALA A 45 2.72 -17.41 -8.59
C ALA A 45 1.75 -18.33 -9.37
N ALA A 46 1.63 -19.60 -8.99
CA ALA A 46 0.71 -20.52 -9.65
C ALA A 46 -0.76 -20.23 -9.27
N SER A 47 -1.02 -19.87 -8.03
CA SER A 47 -2.34 -19.43 -7.55
C SER A 47 -2.77 -18.14 -8.24
N LEU A 48 -1.88 -17.14 -8.29
CA LEU A 48 -2.11 -15.87 -8.99
C LEU A 48 -2.43 -16.11 -10.48
N ARG A 49 -1.64 -16.97 -11.14
CA ARG A 49 -1.87 -17.36 -12.54
C ARG A 49 -3.23 -18.03 -12.73
N ALA A 50 -3.63 -18.93 -11.88
CA ALA A 50 -4.90 -19.62 -11.97
C ALA A 50 -6.08 -18.64 -11.87
N THR A 51 -5.97 -17.63 -11.02
CA THR A 51 -6.96 -16.55 -10.88
C THR A 51 -7.06 -15.72 -12.16
N VAL A 52 -5.93 -15.22 -12.68
CA VAL A 52 -5.89 -14.43 -13.93
C VAL A 52 -6.46 -15.22 -15.09
N VAL A 53 -6.05 -16.50 -15.27
CA VAL A 53 -6.59 -17.40 -16.33
C VAL A 53 -8.12 -17.51 -16.21
N THR A 54 -8.65 -17.68 -15.02
CA THR A 54 -10.10 -17.80 -14.83
C THR A 54 -10.83 -16.52 -15.22
N LEU A 55 -10.31 -15.35 -14.82
CA LEU A 55 -10.89 -14.05 -15.15
C LEU A 55 -10.85 -13.77 -16.66
N VAL A 56 -9.75 -14.06 -17.32
CA VAL A 56 -9.58 -13.94 -18.78
C VAL A 56 -10.61 -14.81 -19.52
N ASN A 57 -10.87 -16.02 -19.03
CA ASN A 57 -11.80 -16.97 -19.66
C ASN A 57 -13.27 -16.53 -19.62
N PHE A 58 -13.63 -15.46 -18.89
CA PHE A 58 -14.97 -14.85 -19.02
C PHE A 58 -15.12 -14.04 -20.32
N GLY A 59 -14.10 -13.97 -21.15
CA GLY A 59 -14.08 -13.33 -22.48
C GLY A 59 -14.09 -11.82 -22.42
N THR A 60 -15.09 -11.22 -21.80
CA THR A 60 -15.14 -9.82 -21.40
C THR A 60 -15.65 -9.71 -19.98
N ARG A 61 -15.16 -8.70 -19.27
CA ARG A 61 -15.68 -8.31 -17.96
C ARG A 61 -16.16 -6.85 -17.96
N HIS A 62 -16.38 -6.30 -19.15
CA HIS A 62 -16.85 -4.93 -19.32
C HIS A 62 -18.07 -4.64 -18.42
N SER A 63 -18.09 -3.51 -17.72
CA SER A 63 -19.17 -3.17 -16.76
C SER A 63 -20.57 -3.15 -17.35
N LEU A 64 -20.71 -2.91 -18.67
CA LEU A 64 -21.99 -2.93 -19.41
C LEU A 64 -22.27 -4.30 -20.06
N SER A 65 -21.43 -5.32 -19.84
CA SER A 65 -21.62 -6.66 -20.42
C SER A 65 -22.69 -7.48 -19.70
N ASP A 66 -22.86 -8.73 -20.14
CA ASP A 66 -23.88 -9.65 -19.62
C ASP A 66 -23.73 -9.87 -18.10
N THR A 67 -24.81 -9.66 -17.37
CA THR A 67 -24.90 -9.88 -15.93
C THR A 67 -25.51 -11.22 -15.54
N VAL A 68 -26.14 -11.95 -16.50
CA VAL A 68 -26.91 -13.17 -16.26
C VAL A 68 -26.12 -14.44 -16.58
N SER A 69 -25.36 -14.44 -17.67
CA SER A 69 -24.57 -15.60 -18.11
C SER A 69 -23.68 -16.13 -16.98
N ALA A 70 -23.60 -17.46 -16.87
CA ALA A 70 -22.69 -18.11 -15.93
C ALA A 70 -21.26 -18.23 -16.44
N LYS A 71 -21.01 -17.96 -17.72
CA LYS A 71 -19.75 -18.25 -18.39
C LYS A 71 -19.04 -17.02 -18.97
N ARG A 72 -19.75 -15.90 -19.15
CA ARG A 72 -19.24 -14.72 -19.83
C ARG A 72 -19.76 -13.44 -19.17
N GLY A 73 -19.01 -12.39 -19.25
CA GLY A 73 -19.40 -11.04 -18.81
C GLY A 73 -19.17 -10.76 -17.34
N ILE A 74 -19.43 -9.51 -16.98
CA ILE A 74 -19.18 -8.97 -15.63
C ILE A 74 -19.94 -9.75 -14.54
N GLY A 75 -21.17 -10.22 -14.82
CA GLY A 75 -21.95 -10.98 -13.85
C GLY A 75 -21.34 -12.33 -13.51
N ALA A 76 -20.74 -13.03 -14.50
CA ALA A 76 -20.04 -14.29 -14.26
C ALA A 76 -18.79 -14.06 -13.39
N ALA A 77 -18.02 -13.02 -13.70
CA ALA A 77 -16.81 -12.66 -12.95
C ALA A 77 -17.12 -12.29 -11.48
N ARG A 78 -18.12 -11.43 -11.24
CA ARG A 78 -18.56 -11.03 -9.89
C ARG A 78 -19.00 -12.24 -9.06
N ARG A 79 -19.83 -13.13 -9.60
CA ARG A 79 -20.27 -14.35 -8.89
C ARG A 79 -19.11 -15.29 -8.60
N TRP A 80 -18.16 -15.40 -9.52
CA TRP A 80 -16.96 -16.20 -9.27
C TRP A 80 -16.12 -15.61 -8.14
N VAL A 81 -15.83 -14.31 -8.16
CA VAL A 81 -15.09 -13.61 -7.09
C VAL A 81 -15.78 -13.79 -5.74
N GLN A 82 -17.12 -13.60 -5.69
CA GLN A 82 -17.90 -13.84 -4.47
C GLN A 82 -17.69 -15.27 -3.96
N SER A 83 -17.76 -16.26 -4.86
CA SER A 83 -17.57 -17.66 -4.48
C SER A 83 -16.16 -17.94 -3.94
N GLN A 84 -15.13 -17.25 -4.45
CA GLN A 84 -13.76 -17.34 -3.93
C GLN A 84 -13.66 -16.78 -2.50
N PHE A 85 -14.19 -15.59 -2.25
CA PHE A 85 -14.21 -15.02 -0.90
C PHE A 85 -15.01 -15.90 0.09
N GLU A 86 -16.14 -16.44 -0.31
CA GLU A 86 -16.93 -17.37 0.49
C GLU A 86 -16.15 -18.67 0.80
N GLN A 87 -15.39 -19.19 -0.19
CA GLN A 87 -14.56 -20.38 0.00
C GLN A 87 -13.41 -20.09 0.98
N ILE A 88 -12.72 -18.95 0.84
CA ILE A 88 -11.68 -18.49 1.78
C ILE A 88 -12.29 -18.32 3.17
N GLY A 89 -13.46 -17.68 3.27
CA GLY A 89 -14.18 -17.50 4.54
C GLY A 89 -14.52 -18.83 5.22
N ARG A 90 -14.94 -19.84 4.47
CA ARG A 90 -15.16 -21.19 5.02
C ARG A 90 -13.86 -21.83 5.51
N ALA A 91 -12.78 -21.68 4.74
CA ALA A 91 -11.48 -22.26 5.10
C ALA A 91 -10.88 -21.67 6.38
N CYS A 92 -11.16 -20.41 6.70
CA CYS A 92 -10.73 -19.75 7.94
C CYS A 92 -11.77 -19.84 9.10
N GLY A 93 -12.79 -20.69 8.98
CA GLY A 93 -13.80 -20.86 10.01
C GLY A 93 -14.82 -19.73 10.14
N GLY A 94 -15.14 -19.04 9.04
CA GLY A 94 -16.13 -17.96 8.98
C GLY A 94 -15.53 -16.57 9.30
N CYS A 95 -14.23 -16.38 9.10
CA CYS A 95 -13.54 -15.14 9.44
C CYS A 95 -13.84 -13.97 8.47
N LEU A 96 -14.42 -14.24 7.29
CA LEU A 96 -14.76 -13.23 6.30
C LEU A 96 -16.28 -13.02 6.20
N ARG A 97 -16.71 -11.77 6.26
CA ARG A 97 -18.06 -11.33 5.89
C ARG A 97 -18.03 -10.80 4.47
N VAL A 98 -18.77 -11.41 3.55
CA VAL A 98 -18.84 -10.97 2.15
C VAL A 98 -20.06 -10.08 1.96
N VAL A 99 -19.87 -8.92 1.33
CA VAL A 99 -20.92 -7.94 1.00
C VAL A 99 -20.78 -7.50 -0.46
N ALA A 100 -21.84 -6.93 -1.01
CA ALA A 100 -21.88 -6.45 -2.40
C ALA A 100 -22.49 -5.04 -2.45
N PRO A 101 -21.76 -4.00 -2.01
CA PRO A 101 -22.24 -2.63 -2.13
C PRO A 101 -22.43 -2.28 -3.60
N SER A 102 -23.52 -1.54 -3.91
CA SER A 102 -23.86 -1.20 -5.29
C SER A 102 -24.46 0.19 -5.41
N GLN A 103 -24.37 0.74 -6.61
CA GLN A 103 -25.00 2.00 -7.00
C GLN A 103 -25.40 1.97 -8.47
N THR A 104 -26.60 2.51 -8.81
CA THR A 104 -26.98 2.76 -10.19
C THR A 104 -26.37 4.06 -10.67
N VAL A 105 -25.61 4.00 -11.76
CA VAL A 105 -24.91 5.15 -12.33
C VAL A 105 -25.27 5.40 -13.80
N MET A 106 -25.04 6.61 -14.25
CA MET A 106 -25.01 7.03 -15.65
C MET A 106 -23.83 7.99 -15.88
N GLY A 107 -23.30 8.01 -17.08
CA GLY A 107 -22.20 8.90 -17.43
C GLY A 107 -21.80 8.79 -18.91
N PRO A 108 -20.76 9.51 -19.33
CA PRO A 108 -20.33 9.51 -20.74
C PRO A 108 -20.01 8.13 -21.31
N ARG A 109 -19.48 7.23 -20.47
CA ARG A 109 -19.18 5.82 -20.84
C ARG A 109 -20.25 4.84 -20.36
N VAL A 110 -21.31 5.34 -19.69
CA VAL A 110 -22.44 4.56 -19.16
C VAL A 110 -23.76 5.21 -19.63
N PRO A 111 -24.17 5.00 -20.89
CA PRO A 111 -25.27 5.73 -21.50
C PRO A 111 -26.67 5.32 -21.00
N LYS A 112 -26.79 4.26 -20.23
CA LYS A 112 -28.03 3.76 -19.62
C LYS A 112 -27.83 3.59 -18.10
N PRO A 113 -28.91 3.69 -17.29
CA PRO A 113 -28.82 3.33 -15.88
C PRO A 113 -28.23 1.92 -15.73
N THR A 114 -27.07 1.82 -15.10
CA THR A 114 -26.34 0.56 -14.92
C THR A 114 -25.98 0.41 -13.45
N GLU A 115 -26.26 -0.77 -12.91
CA GLU A 115 -25.87 -1.10 -11.54
C GLU A 115 -24.38 -1.51 -11.50
N ILE A 116 -23.58 -0.70 -10.87
CA ILE A 116 -22.21 -1.02 -10.49
C ILE A 116 -22.26 -1.76 -9.16
N VAL A 117 -21.61 -2.91 -9.09
CA VAL A 117 -21.61 -3.77 -7.91
C VAL A 117 -20.18 -4.17 -7.60
N ASP A 118 -19.70 -3.85 -6.42
CA ASP A 118 -18.43 -4.34 -5.92
C ASP A 118 -18.61 -5.64 -5.15
N VAL A 119 -17.60 -6.48 -5.10
CA VAL A 119 -17.58 -7.69 -4.27
C VAL A 119 -16.52 -7.52 -3.21
N VAL A 120 -16.93 -7.45 -1.95
CA VAL A 120 -16.08 -7.05 -0.85
C VAL A 120 -16.07 -8.10 0.25
N ALA A 121 -14.89 -8.54 0.68
CA ALA A 121 -14.73 -9.39 1.86
C ALA A 121 -14.13 -8.58 3.00
N ILE A 122 -14.67 -8.75 4.21
CA ILE A 122 -14.30 -7.99 5.40
C ILE A 122 -13.82 -8.96 6.47
N GLN A 123 -12.55 -8.85 6.84
CA GLN A 123 -11.92 -9.53 7.97
C GLN A 123 -11.92 -8.59 9.17
N THR A 124 -12.88 -8.74 10.05
CA THR A 124 -13.06 -7.83 11.19
C THR A 124 -11.89 -7.89 12.17
N GLY A 125 -11.38 -6.73 12.53
CA GLY A 125 -10.33 -6.56 13.55
C GLY A 125 -10.76 -6.96 14.95
N THR A 126 -9.83 -7.43 15.75
CA THR A 126 -10.10 -8.00 17.08
C THR A 126 -10.23 -6.94 18.18
N THR A 127 -9.54 -5.83 18.08
CA THR A 127 -9.46 -4.79 19.13
C THR A 127 -9.84 -3.40 18.64
N ASP A 128 -9.66 -3.11 17.37
CA ASP A 128 -10.03 -1.82 16.74
C ASP A 128 -10.75 -2.06 15.39
N PRO A 129 -11.98 -2.60 15.39
CA PRO A 129 -12.69 -3.00 14.18
C PRO A 129 -13.10 -1.82 13.28
N GLN A 130 -13.11 -0.60 13.78
CA GLN A 130 -13.43 0.59 12.99
C GLN A 130 -12.21 1.17 12.27
N ARG A 131 -11.00 0.79 12.65
CA ARG A 131 -9.78 1.11 11.91
C ARG A 131 -9.61 0.08 10.79
N VAL A 132 -9.44 0.58 9.57
CA VAL A 132 -9.56 -0.26 8.37
C VAL A 132 -8.39 -0.02 7.42
N ILE A 133 -7.80 -1.13 6.97
CA ILE A 133 -6.88 -1.17 5.85
C ILE A 133 -7.61 -1.84 4.68
N VAL A 134 -7.62 -1.18 3.53
CA VAL A 134 -8.30 -1.66 2.32
C VAL A 134 -7.26 -2.10 1.30
N LEU A 135 -7.51 -3.21 0.60
CA LEU A 135 -6.77 -3.63 -0.60
C LEU A 135 -7.77 -3.71 -1.74
N THR A 136 -7.51 -3.03 -2.85
CA THR A 136 -8.42 -2.97 -3.98
C THR A 136 -7.75 -3.34 -5.31
N GLY A 137 -8.58 -3.82 -6.24
CA GLY A 137 -8.32 -4.02 -7.65
C GLY A 137 -9.66 -4.11 -8.37
N HIS A 138 -9.72 -3.79 -9.68
CA HIS A 138 -10.99 -3.77 -10.40
C HIS A 138 -11.20 -5.00 -11.29
N VAL A 139 -12.42 -5.52 -11.32
CA VAL A 139 -12.74 -6.73 -12.07
C VAL A 139 -13.11 -6.45 -13.53
N ASP A 140 -13.57 -5.25 -13.83
CA ASP A 140 -13.97 -4.90 -15.19
C ASP A 140 -12.77 -4.75 -16.12
N SER A 141 -13.00 -4.95 -17.41
CA SER A 141 -12.01 -4.85 -18.48
C SER A 141 -12.63 -4.23 -19.72
N ARG A 142 -11.83 -3.66 -20.60
CA ARG A 142 -12.31 -3.08 -21.85
C ARG A 142 -11.33 -3.27 -23.01
N VAL A 143 -11.82 -3.03 -24.21
CA VAL A 143 -11.05 -2.86 -25.46
C VAL A 143 -10.88 -1.38 -25.80
N THR A 144 -10.38 -1.06 -26.98
CA THR A 144 -10.13 0.31 -27.46
C THR A 144 -11.38 1.20 -27.35
N ASP A 145 -12.54 0.71 -27.79
CA ASP A 145 -13.81 1.41 -27.58
C ASP A 145 -14.35 1.19 -26.16
N PRO A 146 -14.38 2.23 -25.29
CA PRO A 146 -14.80 2.11 -23.90
C PRO A 146 -16.30 1.81 -23.72
N GLN A 147 -17.09 1.74 -24.78
CA GLN A 147 -18.50 1.34 -24.76
C GLN A 147 -18.77 -0.04 -25.40
N ASN A 148 -17.75 -0.69 -25.95
CA ASN A 148 -17.89 -2.01 -26.54
C ASN A 148 -17.92 -3.10 -25.47
N ALA A 149 -19.13 -3.43 -25.03
CA ALA A 149 -19.39 -4.42 -23.98
C ALA A 149 -19.43 -5.88 -24.49
N THR A 150 -19.20 -6.12 -25.78
CA THR A 150 -19.39 -7.45 -26.40
C THR A 150 -18.10 -8.09 -26.94
N ALA A 151 -17.13 -7.29 -27.36
CA ALA A 151 -15.83 -7.77 -27.79
C ALA A 151 -15.08 -8.50 -26.66
N ASP A 152 -14.22 -9.44 -27.03
CA ASP A 152 -13.33 -10.08 -26.08
C ASP A 152 -12.31 -9.05 -25.54
N ALA A 153 -12.36 -8.84 -24.24
CA ALA A 153 -11.48 -7.96 -23.50
C ALA A 153 -10.84 -8.77 -22.35
N PRO A 154 -9.72 -9.48 -22.62
CA PRO A 154 -9.13 -10.38 -21.64
C PRO A 154 -8.75 -9.67 -20.34
N GLY A 155 -8.19 -8.44 -20.43
CA GLY A 155 -7.83 -7.65 -19.26
C GLY A 155 -6.98 -8.45 -18.28
N ALA A 156 -5.89 -9.06 -18.78
CA ALA A 156 -5.10 -9.97 -17.97
C ALA A 156 -4.25 -9.24 -16.94
N ASP A 157 -3.71 -8.08 -17.33
CA ASP A 157 -2.96 -7.18 -16.47
C ASP A 157 -3.85 -6.04 -15.95
N ASP A 158 -4.69 -5.50 -16.79
CA ASP A 158 -5.67 -4.45 -16.49
C ASP A 158 -7.12 -5.01 -16.42
N ASP A 159 -7.71 -5.48 -15.26
CA ASP A 159 -6.96 -5.59 -14.01
C ASP A 159 -7.23 -6.95 -13.32
N ALA A 160 -7.15 -8.05 -14.11
CA ALA A 160 -7.18 -9.38 -13.48
C ALA A 160 -5.93 -9.60 -12.58
N SER A 161 -4.83 -8.86 -12.81
CA SER A 161 -3.63 -8.92 -11.98
C SER A 161 -3.90 -8.38 -10.57
N GLY A 162 -4.54 -7.22 -10.43
CA GLY A 162 -4.93 -6.65 -9.15
C GLY A 162 -5.99 -7.47 -8.44
N VAL A 163 -7.00 -7.98 -9.16
CA VAL A 163 -7.99 -8.91 -8.57
C VAL A 163 -7.31 -10.17 -8.03
N ALA A 164 -6.34 -10.73 -8.76
CA ALA A 164 -5.60 -11.91 -8.31
C ALA A 164 -4.81 -11.60 -7.03
N LEU A 165 -4.18 -10.44 -6.94
CA LEU A 165 -3.51 -9.96 -5.74
C LEU A 165 -4.48 -9.86 -4.56
N VAL A 166 -5.65 -9.25 -4.73
CA VAL A 166 -6.65 -9.07 -3.66
C VAL A 166 -7.17 -10.41 -3.14
N LEU A 167 -7.47 -11.37 -4.03
CA LEU A 167 -7.89 -12.72 -3.63
C LEU A 167 -6.78 -13.49 -2.92
N GLU A 168 -5.55 -13.38 -3.40
CA GLU A 168 -4.39 -14.03 -2.78
C GLU A 168 -4.11 -13.39 -1.39
N ALA A 169 -4.26 -12.06 -1.26
CA ALA A 169 -4.16 -11.39 0.01
C ALA A 169 -5.21 -11.90 1.01
N ALA A 170 -6.45 -12.02 0.59
CA ALA A 170 -7.51 -12.59 1.44
C ALA A 170 -7.18 -14.03 1.86
N ARG A 171 -6.68 -14.87 0.95
CA ARG A 171 -6.29 -16.26 1.22
C ARG A 171 -5.17 -16.38 2.27
N ILE A 172 -4.21 -15.46 2.25
CA ILE A 172 -3.05 -15.47 3.14
C ILE A 172 -3.39 -14.83 4.47
N LEU A 173 -3.87 -13.58 4.46
CA LEU A 173 -4.09 -12.79 5.67
C LEU A 173 -5.25 -13.31 6.53
N SER A 174 -6.26 -13.96 5.94
CA SER A 174 -7.37 -14.55 6.69
C SER A 174 -6.95 -15.66 7.67
N ARG A 175 -5.74 -16.17 7.56
CA ARG A 175 -5.16 -17.15 8.49
C ARG A 175 -4.66 -16.55 9.79
N HIS A 176 -4.55 -15.22 9.84
CA HIS A 176 -4.05 -14.45 10.97
C HIS A 176 -5.17 -13.60 11.58
N LYS A 177 -4.96 -13.16 12.81
CA LYS A 177 -5.84 -12.22 13.51
C LYS A 177 -5.11 -10.89 13.65
N PHE A 178 -5.78 -9.81 13.33
CA PHE A 178 -5.23 -8.46 13.38
C PHE A 178 -6.01 -7.59 14.35
N ALA A 179 -5.38 -6.53 14.84
CA ALA A 179 -6.04 -5.52 15.68
C ALA A 179 -7.07 -4.73 14.88
N ALA A 180 -6.71 -4.28 13.68
CA ALA A 180 -7.58 -3.56 12.77
C ALA A 180 -8.29 -4.50 11.78
N THR A 181 -9.35 -4.00 11.16
CA THR A 181 -10.07 -4.65 10.07
C THR A 181 -9.27 -4.58 8.77
N ILE A 182 -9.25 -5.69 8.01
CA ILE A 182 -8.75 -5.70 6.64
C ILE A 182 -9.94 -5.93 5.69
N VAL A 183 -10.01 -5.09 4.65
CA VAL A 183 -11.05 -5.15 3.62
C VAL A 183 -10.41 -5.51 2.29
N TYR A 184 -10.96 -6.50 1.62
CA TYR A 184 -10.54 -6.97 0.31
C TYR A 184 -11.63 -6.59 -0.69
N GLY A 185 -11.39 -5.53 -1.48
CA GLY A 185 -12.36 -4.95 -2.43
C GLY A 185 -12.04 -5.34 -3.86
N VAL A 186 -12.96 -6.02 -4.52
CA VAL A 186 -12.93 -6.25 -5.97
C VAL A 186 -13.99 -5.36 -6.60
N LEU A 187 -13.51 -4.30 -7.25
CA LEU A 187 -14.31 -3.17 -7.68
C LEU A 187 -14.82 -3.35 -9.11
N SER A 188 -15.84 -2.61 -9.49
CA SER A 188 -16.41 -2.61 -10.84
C SER A 188 -16.59 -1.19 -11.36
N GLY A 189 -16.53 -1.00 -12.69
CA GLY A 189 -16.79 0.31 -13.29
C GLY A 189 -15.64 1.30 -13.17
N GLU A 190 -14.44 0.83 -12.90
CA GLU A 190 -13.22 1.63 -13.00
C GLU A 190 -13.11 2.23 -14.39
N GLU A 191 -13.13 1.36 -15.41
CA GLU A 191 -12.98 1.67 -16.83
C GLU A 191 -14.03 2.63 -17.39
N GLN A 192 -15.18 2.70 -16.74
CA GLN A 192 -16.27 3.58 -17.14
C GLN A 192 -16.31 4.89 -16.37
N GLY A 193 -15.48 5.09 -15.34
CA GLY A 193 -15.38 6.35 -14.62
C GLY A 193 -15.14 6.26 -13.12
N LEU A 194 -14.35 5.28 -12.69
CA LEU A 194 -13.95 5.09 -11.28
C LEU A 194 -15.15 4.91 -10.35
N TYR A 195 -16.19 4.22 -10.82
CA TYR A 195 -17.44 4.12 -10.06
C TYR A 195 -17.29 3.20 -8.85
N GLY A 196 -16.58 2.07 -8.98
CA GLY A 196 -16.39 1.13 -7.88
C GLY A 196 -15.63 1.74 -6.70
N GLY A 197 -14.55 2.46 -6.97
CA GLY A 197 -13.84 3.20 -5.92
C GLY A 197 -14.77 4.16 -5.16
N LYS A 198 -15.68 4.86 -5.86
CA LYS A 198 -16.69 5.74 -5.24
C LYS A 198 -17.69 4.97 -4.40
N VAL A 199 -18.19 3.84 -4.91
CA VAL A 199 -19.15 2.97 -4.20
C VAL A 199 -18.55 2.46 -2.90
N LEU A 200 -17.29 1.97 -2.93
CA LEU A 200 -16.65 1.45 -1.73
C LEU A 200 -16.25 2.56 -0.75
N ALA A 201 -15.78 3.72 -1.22
CA ALA A 201 -15.47 4.86 -0.36
C ALA A 201 -16.72 5.41 0.36
N GLU A 202 -17.86 5.50 -0.33
CA GLU A 202 -19.13 5.88 0.29
C GLU A 202 -19.64 4.80 1.26
N TYR A 203 -19.47 3.52 0.94
CA TYR A 203 -19.77 2.43 1.87
C TYR A 203 -18.91 2.54 3.14
N ALA A 204 -17.62 2.85 3.01
CA ALA A 204 -16.72 3.07 4.16
C ALA A 204 -17.19 4.21 5.06
N LYS A 205 -17.64 5.34 4.48
CA LYS A 205 -18.24 6.45 5.24
C LYS A 205 -19.52 6.05 5.95
N HIS A 206 -20.40 5.31 5.28
CA HIS A 206 -21.66 4.84 5.87
C HIS A 206 -21.44 3.89 7.06
N GLU A 207 -20.44 2.99 6.96
CA GLU A 207 -20.06 2.09 8.05
C GLU A 207 -19.28 2.81 9.18
N GLY A 208 -18.95 4.08 9.02
CA GLY A 208 -18.18 4.86 9.98
C GLY A 208 -16.73 4.40 10.09
N TRP A 209 -16.15 3.86 9.03
CA TRP A 209 -14.78 3.36 9.03
C TRP A 209 -13.76 4.49 9.11
N ARG A 210 -12.74 4.27 9.91
CA ARG A 210 -11.50 5.07 9.89
C ARG A 210 -10.51 4.38 8.96
N VAL A 211 -10.62 4.66 7.66
CA VAL A 211 -9.70 4.09 6.67
C VAL A 211 -8.32 4.68 6.87
N GLU A 212 -7.37 3.85 7.26
CA GLU A 212 -5.96 4.22 7.46
C GLU A 212 -5.19 4.19 6.13
N ALA A 213 -5.55 3.27 5.24
CA ALA A 213 -5.03 3.22 3.89
C ALA A 213 -5.97 2.45 2.96
N ASP A 214 -6.08 2.90 1.69
CA ASP A 214 -6.44 2.05 0.57
C ASP A 214 -5.18 1.76 -0.26
N LEU A 215 -4.88 0.48 -0.44
CA LEU A 215 -3.78 -0.07 -1.24
C LEU A 215 -4.37 -0.54 -2.56
N ASN A 216 -4.55 0.36 -3.51
CA ASN A 216 -5.12 0.06 -4.81
C ASN A 216 -4.07 -0.54 -5.75
N ASN A 217 -4.45 -1.60 -6.46
CA ASN A 217 -3.59 -2.35 -7.35
C ASN A 217 -4.23 -2.39 -8.73
N ASP A 218 -3.54 -1.83 -9.72
CA ASP A 218 -4.06 -1.70 -11.07
C ASP A 218 -2.89 -1.67 -12.06
N ILE A 219 -2.85 -2.67 -12.96
CA ILE A 219 -1.74 -2.97 -13.87
C ILE A 219 -0.47 -3.30 -13.07
N VAL A 220 -0.45 -4.48 -12.46
CA VAL A 220 0.62 -4.90 -11.53
C VAL A 220 1.34 -6.19 -11.93
N GLY A 221 1.17 -6.64 -13.18
CA GLY A 221 1.72 -7.91 -13.66
C GLY A 221 2.77 -7.79 -14.75
N GLY A 222 2.87 -6.67 -15.47
CA GLY A 222 3.81 -6.49 -16.56
C GLY A 222 5.22 -6.12 -16.12
N THR A 223 6.20 -6.53 -16.93
CA THR A 223 7.62 -6.21 -16.66
C THR A 223 8.33 -5.61 -17.87
N ARG A 224 7.62 -5.43 -19.00
CA ARG A 224 8.19 -4.93 -20.25
C ARG A 224 7.55 -3.62 -20.65
N GLY A 225 8.35 -2.59 -20.82
CA GLY A 225 7.90 -1.29 -21.28
C GLY A 225 7.93 -1.13 -22.79
N LEU A 226 7.12 -0.21 -23.29
CA LEU A 226 7.07 0.18 -24.71
C LEU A 226 8.45 0.62 -25.25
N ASN A 227 9.31 1.16 -24.41
CA ASN A 227 10.68 1.58 -24.72
C ASN A 227 11.70 0.42 -24.73
N GLY A 228 11.25 -0.83 -24.59
CA GLY A 228 12.10 -2.03 -24.54
C GLY A 228 12.78 -2.30 -23.19
N VAL A 229 12.55 -1.45 -22.19
CA VAL A 229 13.04 -1.71 -20.83
C VAL A 229 12.32 -2.93 -20.26
N VAL A 230 13.08 -3.80 -19.59
CA VAL A 230 12.54 -4.92 -18.80
C VAL A 230 12.93 -4.67 -17.35
N ASP A 231 11.94 -4.57 -16.45
CA ASP A 231 12.15 -4.36 -15.03
C ASP A 231 11.20 -5.24 -14.21
N ASN A 232 11.73 -6.30 -13.63
CA ASN A 232 11.03 -7.21 -12.73
C ASN A 232 11.51 -7.07 -11.26
N THR A 233 12.16 -5.96 -10.96
CA THR A 233 12.78 -5.69 -9.64
C THR A 233 12.18 -4.49 -8.93
N ARG A 234 11.21 -3.82 -9.57
CA ARG A 234 10.65 -2.58 -9.04
C ARG A 234 9.15 -2.45 -9.31
N VAL A 235 8.43 -1.91 -8.34
CA VAL A 235 7.04 -1.45 -8.48
C VAL A 235 6.97 0.05 -8.22
N ARG A 236 6.05 0.78 -8.88
CA ARG A 236 5.76 2.19 -8.57
C ARG A 236 4.61 2.28 -7.58
N ILE A 237 4.70 3.24 -6.66
CA ILE A 237 3.59 3.64 -5.80
C ILE A 237 3.34 5.12 -6.01
N PHE A 238 2.14 5.45 -6.54
CA PHE A 238 1.64 6.81 -6.68
C PHE A 238 0.94 7.24 -5.39
N SER A 239 1.12 8.50 -5.01
CA SER A 239 0.52 9.05 -3.80
C SER A 239 0.27 10.54 -3.93
N GLU A 240 -0.90 11.00 -3.48
CA GLU A 240 -1.20 12.43 -3.46
C GLU A 240 -0.36 13.18 -2.41
N GLY A 241 0.00 14.42 -2.70
CA GLY A 241 0.74 15.28 -1.76
C GLY A 241 -0.15 16.23 -0.97
N VAL A 242 -1.24 16.65 -1.60
CA VAL A 242 -2.20 17.59 -1.01
C VAL A 242 -3.58 16.95 -1.06
N ARG A 243 -4.22 16.83 0.10
CA ARG A 243 -5.53 16.21 0.22
C ARG A 243 -6.58 17.01 -0.56
N ALA A 244 -7.44 16.32 -1.30
CA ALA A 244 -8.59 16.94 -1.98
C ALA A 244 -9.53 17.68 -1.01
N THR A 245 -9.57 17.25 0.26
CA THR A 245 -10.38 17.83 1.34
C THR A 245 -9.68 18.93 2.13
N GLU A 246 -8.48 19.38 1.72
CA GLU A 246 -7.71 20.42 2.40
C GLU A 246 -8.49 21.75 2.43
N THR A 247 -8.60 22.35 3.62
CA THR A 247 -9.22 23.65 3.79
C THR A 247 -8.26 24.79 3.41
N ALA A 248 -8.79 25.97 3.17
CA ALA A 248 -7.95 27.15 2.90
C ALA A 248 -7.04 27.55 4.07
N GLU A 249 -7.40 27.19 5.30
CA GLU A 249 -6.58 27.40 6.50
C GLU A 249 -5.41 26.41 6.53
N GLU A 250 -5.69 25.12 6.35
CA GLU A 250 -4.68 24.07 6.25
C GLU A 250 -3.69 24.32 5.09
N ALA A 251 -4.18 24.82 3.95
CA ALA A 251 -3.33 25.19 2.83
C ALA A 251 -2.36 26.35 3.16
N ARG A 252 -2.83 27.34 3.95
CA ARG A 252 -1.93 28.42 4.44
C ARG A 252 -0.89 27.87 5.41
N GLU A 253 -1.29 27.01 6.36
CA GLU A 253 -0.38 26.38 7.30
C GLU A 253 0.69 25.54 6.55
N ARG A 254 0.28 24.66 5.67
CA ARG A 254 1.16 23.83 4.85
C ARG A 254 2.18 24.66 4.05
N ARG A 255 1.78 25.83 3.52
CA ARG A 255 2.70 26.71 2.78
C ARG A 255 3.92 27.15 3.60
N PHE A 256 3.78 27.27 4.92
CA PHE A 256 4.86 27.72 5.81
C PHE A 256 5.58 26.57 6.53
N GLN A 257 4.90 25.43 6.71
CA GLN A 257 5.43 24.28 7.46
C GLN A 257 5.90 23.14 6.53
N GLY A 258 5.51 23.16 5.25
CA GLY A 258 5.72 22.07 4.33
C GLY A 258 4.63 20.98 4.50
N GLY A 259 4.92 19.77 4.04
CA GLY A 259 4.05 18.61 4.17
C GLY A 259 3.52 18.06 2.84
N GLU A 260 3.80 18.72 1.71
CA GLU A 260 3.44 18.22 0.39
C GLU A 260 4.06 16.84 0.09
N ASP A 261 5.22 16.59 0.64
CA ASP A 261 5.92 15.32 0.52
C ASP A 261 5.66 14.34 1.68
N ASP A 262 4.82 14.73 2.63
CA ASP A 262 4.56 14.00 3.86
C ASP A 262 3.08 13.91 4.21
N SER A 263 2.20 13.99 3.22
CA SER A 263 0.78 13.66 3.40
C SER A 263 0.63 12.22 3.93
N ALA A 264 -0.53 11.91 4.50
CA ALA A 264 -0.83 10.56 4.97
C ALA A 264 -0.64 9.51 3.86
N SER A 265 -1.13 9.78 2.62
CA SER A 265 -0.93 8.90 1.46
C SER A 265 0.55 8.70 1.13
N ARG A 266 1.37 9.75 1.15
CA ARG A 266 2.82 9.63 0.90
C ARG A 266 3.54 8.87 2.01
N ASN A 267 3.10 9.01 3.25
CA ASN A 267 3.66 8.23 4.35
C ASN A 267 3.23 6.76 4.32
N VAL A 268 2.02 6.43 3.83
CA VAL A 268 1.63 5.06 3.49
C VAL A 268 2.53 4.47 2.39
N ALA A 269 2.77 5.22 1.31
CA ALA A 269 3.67 4.77 0.23
C ALA A 269 5.11 4.55 0.75
N ARG A 270 5.61 5.44 1.59
CA ARG A 270 6.94 5.35 2.23
C ARG A 270 7.04 4.18 3.19
N TYR A 271 5.96 3.90 3.90
CA TYR A 271 5.82 2.76 4.80
C TYR A 271 5.89 1.43 4.04
N ALA A 272 5.09 1.28 2.97
CA ALA A 272 5.12 0.11 2.11
C ALA A 272 6.51 -0.10 1.48
N LYS A 273 7.18 0.98 1.02
CA LYS A 273 8.56 0.93 0.51
C LYS A 273 9.54 0.37 1.55
N GLY A 274 9.51 0.91 2.77
CA GLY A 274 10.45 0.48 3.82
C GLY A 274 10.32 -1.01 4.15
N LEU A 275 9.09 -1.51 4.25
CA LEU A 275 8.83 -2.93 4.49
C LEU A 275 9.23 -3.80 3.28
N ALA A 276 8.81 -3.43 2.08
CA ALA A 276 9.11 -4.21 0.89
C ALA A 276 10.61 -4.39 0.67
N GLU A 277 11.39 -3.32 0.80
CA GLU A 277 12.85 -3.33 0.60
C GLU A 277 13.60 -4.07 1.74
N ALA A 278 12.99 -4.18 2.93
CA ALA A 278 13.56 -4.94 4.04
C ALA A 278 13.29 -6.44 3.94
N TYR A 279 12.14 -6.86 3.41
CA TYR A 279 11.68 -8.25 3.46
C TYR A 279 11.68 -8.97 2.12
N ILE A 280 11.75 -8.28 0.98
CA ILE A 280 11.72 -8.89 -0.36
C ILE A 280 13.09 -8.75 -1.02
N PRO A 281 13.83 -9.84 -1.26
CA PRO A 281 15.16 -9.78 -1.90
C PRO A 281 15.07 -9.24 -3.34
N ASN A 282 16.06 -8.44 -3.73
CA ASN A 282 16.15 -7.84 -5.07
C ASN A 282 14.85 -7.14 -5.49
N TRP A 283 14.33 -6.31 -4.60
CA TRP A 283 13.11 -5.58 -4.80
C TRP A 283 13.23 -4.14 -4.35
N SER A 284 12.64 -3.22 -5.08
CA SER A 284 12.59 -1.82 -4.70
C SER A 284 11.23 -1.20 -5.03
N VAL A 285 10.92 -0.10 -4.37
CA VAL A 285 9.71 0.67 -4.61
C VAL A 285 10.08 2.07 -5.09
N ALA A 286 9.60 2.43 -6.26
CA ALA A 286 9.70 3.79 -6.78
C ALA A 286 8.52 4.62 -6.26
N LEU A 287 8.80 5.57 -5.37
CA LEU A 287 7.81 6.54 -4.92
C LEU A 287 7.56 7.58 -6.02
N VAL A 288 6.34 7.64 -6.52
CA VAL A 288 5.92 8.64 -7.51
C VAL A 288 5.07 9.69 -6.81
N TYR A 289 5.64 10.89 -6.66
CA TYR A 289 5.02 12.02 -5.97
C TYR A 289 4.00 12.73 -6.87
N ARG A 290 2.96 11.98 -7.22
CA ARG A 290 1.86 12.37 -8.06
C ARG A 290 0.64 11.54 -7.69
N LEU A 291 -0.57 12.09 -7.77
CA LEU A 291 -1.79 11.33 -7.49
C LEU A 291 -1.86 10.07 -8.34
N ASP A 292 -1.65 10.20 -9.66
CA ASP A 292 -1.63 9.09 -10.62
C ASP A 292 -0.75 9.44 -11.83
N ARG A 293 -0.74 8.58 -12.84
CA ARG A 293 -0.14 8.80 -14.16
C ARG A 293 -0.66 10.10 -14.76
N PHE A 294 0.15 10.77 -15.56
CA PHE A 294 -0.18 12.08 -16.09
C PHE A 294 -1.51 12.10 -16.87
N GLY A 295 -2.49 12.84 -16.38
CA GLY A 295 -3.82 12.97 -16.99
C GLY A 295 -4.69 11.72 -16.90
N ARG A 296 -4.34 10.76 -16.03
CA ARG A 296 -5.10 9.53 -15.76
C ARG A 296 -5.53 9.48 -14.29
N GLY A 297 -6.29 8.47 -13.92
CA GLY A 297 -6.74 8.20 -12.56
C GLY A 297 -6.78 6.71 -12.26
N GLY A 298 -7.27 6.34 -11.10
CA GLY A 298 -7.54 4.99 -10.63
C GLY A 298 -8.46 5.04 -9.41
N ASP A 299 -8.94 3.90 -8.95
CA ASP A 299 -9.95 3.81 -7.90
C ASP A 299 -9.52 4.41 -6.54
N HIS A 300 -8.20 4.42 -6.24
CA HIS A 300 -7.64 5.10 -5.07
C HIS A 300 -8.00 6.58 -4.99
N SER A 301 -8.17 7.25 -6.14
CA SER A 301 -8.52 8.68 -6.17
C SER A 301 -9.89 8.95 -5.56
N ALA A 302 -10.83 8.00 -5.64
CA ALA A 302 -12.12 8.12 -4.99
C ALA A 302 -12.02 8.09 -3.46
N PHE A 303 -11.08 7.32 -2.91
CA PHE A 303 -10.77 7.35 -1.48
C PHE A 303 -10.10 8.67 -1.07
N ASN A 304 -9.15 9.18 -1.87
CA ASN A 304 -8.54 10.49 -1.63
C ASN A 304 -9.57 11.62 -1.66
N ASP A 305 -10.50 11.61 -2.63
CA ASP A 305 -11.61 12.58 -2.73
C ASP A 305 -12.56 12.48 -1.51
N ALA A 306 -12.71 11.28 -0.96
CA ALA A 306 -13.46 11.04 0.27
C ALA A 306 -12.73 11.46 1.55
N GLY A 307 -11.46 11.86 1.45
CA GLY A 307 -10.59 12.28 2.56
C GLY A 307 -9.83 11.14 3.23
N PHE A 308 -9.82 9.95 2.63
CA PHE A 308 -9.07 8.80 3.12
C PHE A 308 -7.68 8.72 2.47
N PRO A 309 -6.64 8.35 3.23
CA PRO A 309 -5.34 8.03 2.65
C PRO A 309 -5.45 6.87 1.66
N ALA A 310 -4.92 7.03 0.45
CA ALA A 310 -4.91 5.98 -0.55
C ALA A 310 -3.70 6.12 -1.47
N VAL A 311 -3.23 4.98 -1.98
CA VAL A 311 -2.08 4.88 -2.89
C VAL A 311 -2.40 3.90 -4.02
N ARG A 312 -1.78 4.09 -5.19
CA ARG A 312 -1.87 3.16 -6.30
C ARG A 312 -0.54 2.47 -6.55
N PHE A 313 -0.58 1.14 -6.54
CA PHE A 313 0.50 0.30 -7.06
C PHE A 313 0.32 0.06 -8.55
N THR A 314 1.39 0.17 -9.31
CA THR A 314 1.41 -0.19 -10.73
C THR A 314 2.82 -0.61 -11.15
N GLU A 315 2.92 -1.40 -12.22
CA GLU A 315 4.19 -1.87 -12.76
C GLU A 315 5.15 -0.73 -13.11
N ASN A 316 6.47 -0.99 -13.06
CA ASN A 316 7.46 0.05 -13.32
C ASN A 316 7.66 0.34 -14.81
N ALA A 317 7.41 -0.61 -15.68
CA ALA A 317 7.63 -0.53 -17.11
C ALA A 317 6.33 -0.87 -17.86
N GLU A 318 5.60 0.13 -18.32
CA GLU A 318 4.32 -0.04 -19.00
C GLU A 318 4.48 -0.16 -20.52
N ASP A 319 3.71 -1.07 -21.13
CA ASP A 319 3.55 -1.18 -22.57
C ASP A 319 2.09 -0.89 -22.99
N TYR A 320 1.83 0.31 -23.47
CA TYR A 320 0.48 0.76 -23.83
C TYR A 320 -0.17 -0.01 -24.98
N ARG A 321 0.58 -0.85 -25.72
CA ARG A 321 0.01 -1.80 -26.70
C ARG A 321 -0.80 -2.91 -26.02
N HIS A 322 -0.57 -3.11 -24.72
CA HIS A 322 -1.19 -4.15 -23.90
C HIS A 322 -2.17 -3.56 -22.85
N GLN A 323 -2.59 -2.31 -23.04
CA GLN A 323 -3.59 -1.65 -22.20
C GLN A 323 -4.73 -1.09 -23.05
N HIS A 324 -5.99 -1.42 -22.72
CA HIS A 324 -7.19 -0.89 -23.39
C HIS A 324 -7.20 -1.10 -24.93
N GLU A 325 -6.62 -2.16 -25.44
CA GLU A 325 -6.47 -2.43 -26.86
C GLU A 325 -7.26 -3.67 -27.28
N ASP A 326 -7.79 -3.64 -28.52
CA ASP A 326 -8.33 -4.84 -29.14
C ASP A 326 -7.22 -5.87 -29.32
N VAL A 327 -7.52 -7.15 -29.08
CA VAL A 327 -6.55 -8.24 -29.33
C VAL A 327 -6.36 -8.41 -30.83
N ARG A 328 -5.18 -8.06 -31.34
CA ARG A 328 -4.83 -8.11 -32.77
C ARG A 328 -3.33 -8.16 -32.97
N SER A 329 -2.93 -8.60 -34.15
CA SER A 329 -1.53 -8.50 -34.65
C SER A 329 -1.49 -7.55 -35.84
N VAL A 330 -0.61 -6.56 -35.83
CA VAL A 330 -0.42 -5.60 -36.92
C VAL A 330 1.05 -5.53 -37.28
N GLY A 331 1.40 -5.96 -38.48
CA GLY A 331 2.81 -5.95 -38.93
C GLY A 331 3.76 -6.79 -38.07
N GLY A 332 3.26 -7.83 -37.41
CA GLY A 332 4.03 -8.68 -36.50
C GLY A 332 4.16 -8.10 -35.07
N VAL A 333 3.45 -7.02 -34.78
CA VAL A 333 3.35 -6.44 -33.42
C VAL A 333 2.02 -6.88 -32.81
N GLU A 334 2.09 -7.49 -31.63
CA GLU A 334 0.93 -7.93 -30.87
C GLU A 334 0.35 -6.77 -30.05
N PHE A 335 -0.99 -6.68 -30.02
CA PHE A 335 -1.78 -5.73 -29.24
C PHE A 335 -2.80 -6.49 -28.40
N GLY A 336 -3.25 -5.85 -27.32
CA GLY A 336 -4.27 -6.38 -26.42
C GLY A 336 -3.67 -6.91 -25.12
N ASP A 337 -4.45 -6.83 -24.09
CA ASP A 337 -4.09 -7.25 -22.73
C ASP A 337 -4.33 -8.75 -22.54
N THR A 338 -3.30 -9.52 -22.80
CA THR A 338 -3.36 -10.98 -22.74
C THR A 338 -2.45 -11.54 -21.64
N ILE A 339 -2.72 -12.78 -21.24
CA ILE A 339 -1.96 -13.49 -20.19
C ILE A 339 -0.46 -13.63 -20.52
N ALA A 340 -0.08 -13.55 -21.79
CA ALA A 340 1.32 -13.63 -22.22
C ALA A 340 2.16 -12.44 -21.72
N ASN A 341 1.53 -11.35 -21.34
CA ASN A 341 2.18 -10.12 -20.87
C ASN A 341 2.36 -10.08 -19.35
N VAL A 342 1.79 -11.04 -18.60
CA VAL A 342 1.85 -11.09 -17.13
C VAL A 342 3.01 -11.97 -16.67
N ASP A 343 3.90 -11.39 -15.87
CA ASP A 343 4.96 -12.09 -15.12
C ASP A 343 4.45 -12.40 -13.70
N PHE A 344 4.07 -13.64 -13.47
CA PHE A 344 3.49 -14.06 -12.20
C PHE A 344 4.49 -14.09 -11.04
N SER A 345 5.80 -14.18 -11.32
CA SER A 345 6.83 -14.06 -10.29
C SER A 345 6.98 -12.61 -9.84
N TYR A 346 6.83 -11.66 -10.76
CA TYR A 346 6.78 -10.24 -10.47
C TYR A 346 5.51 -9.90 -9.68
N LEU A 347 4.34 -10.35 -10.15
CA LEU A 347 3.05 -10.16 -9.48
C LEU A 347 3.07 -10.70 -8.03
N ALA A 348 3.74 -11.84 -7.79
CA ALA A 348 3.92 -12.36 -6.44
C ALA A 348 4.71 -11.41 -5.53
N LYS A 349 5.73 -10.70 -6.04
CA LYS A 349 6.47 -9.69 -5.27
C LYS A 349 5.63 -8.44 -4.99
N VAL A 350 4.82 -7.99 -5.96
CA VAL A 350 3.87 -6.89 -5.73
C VAL A 350 2.84 -7.29 -4.68
N THR A 351 2.32 -8.53 -4.76
CA THR A 351 1.44 -9.09 -3.74
C THR A 351 2.09 -9.09 -2.36
N ALA A 352 3.34 -9.57 -2.24
CA ALA A 352 4.09 -9.55 -0.99
C ALA A 352 4.27 -8.14 -0.43
N THR A 353 4.48 -7.13 -1.29
CA THR A 353 4.58 -5.72 -0.88
C THR A 353 3.28 -5.25 -0.22
N ASN A 354 2.14 -5.56 -0.80
CA ASN A 354 0.82 -5.24 -0.26
C ASN A 354 0.53 -5.97 1.07
N LEU A 355 0.85 -7.28 1.13
CA LEU A 355 0.68 -8.09 2.34
C LEU A 355 1.49 -7.55 3.51
N LEU A 356 2.75 -7.19 3.27
CA LEU A 356 3.63 -6.60 4.28
C LEU A 356 3.03 -5.31 4.84
N ALA A 357 2.60 -4.39 3.96
CA ALA A 357 2.01 -3.14 4.37
C ALA A 357 0.71 -3.35 5.15
N ALA A 358 -0.21 -4.18 4.64
CA ALA A 358 -1.50 -4.43 5.26
C ALA A 358 -1.35 -5.16 6.61
N ALA A 359 -0.54 -6.21 6.69
CA ALA A 359 -0.33 -6.98 7.92
C ALA A 359 0.32 -6.13 9.01
N ALA A 360 1.36 -5.35 8.66
CA ALA A 360 2.04 -4.49 9.62
C ALA A 360 1.12 -3.38 10.15
N MET A 361 0.42 -2.64 9.25
CA MET A 361 -0.54 -1.61 9.67
C MET A 361 -1.67 -2.19 10.52
N ALA A 362 -2.26 -3.32 10.11
CA ALA A 362 -3.36 -3.92 10.84
C ALA A 362 -2.96 -4.48 12.21
N SER A 363 -1.68 -4.82 12.42
CA SER A 363 -1.11 -5.28 13.70
C SER A 363 -0.63 -4.13 14.59
N ALA A 364 -0.20 -3.01 14.00
CA ALA A 364 0.28 -1.85 14.75
C ALA A 364 -0.84 -1.17 15.54
N PRO A 365 -0.53 -0.38 16.58
CA PRO A 365 -1.48 0.58 17.15
C PRO A 365 -1.85 1.65 16.12
N PRO A 366 -3.00 2.33 16.27
CA PRO A 366 -3.34 3.46 15.39
C PRO A 366 -2.26 4.56 15.48
N PRO A 367 -2.00 5.27 14.35
CA PRO A 367 -1.07 6.41 14.34
C PRO A 367 -1.45 7.47 15.38
N PRO A 368 -0.49 8.21 15.97
CA PRO A 368 -0.80 9.28 16.90
C PRO A 368 -1.57 10.42 16.22
N THR A 369 -2.28 11.22 17.00
CA THR A 369 -3.02 12.39 16.53
C THR A 369 -2.40 13.69 17.04
N ASP A 370 -2.82 14.82 16.49
CA ASP A 370 -2.38 16.17 16.91
C ASP A 370 -0.86 16.33 17.01
N VAL A 371 -0.13 15.73 16.07
CA VAL A 371 1.33 15.85 16.02
C VAL A 371 1.69 17.28 15.67
N LYS A 372 2.50 17.92 16.54
CA LYS A 372 2.94 19.31 16.41
C LYS A 372 4.45 19.39 16.54
N ILE A 373 5.02 20.43 15.95
CA ILE A 373 6.45 20.70 15.96
C ILE A 373 6.74 22.14 16.35
N ALA A 374 7.82 22.36 17.08
CA ALA A 374 8.30 23.67 17.48
C ALA A 374 9.83 23.68 17.52
N GLY A 375 10.44 24.86 17.33
CA GLY A 375 11.91 25.00 17.33
C GLY A 375 12.44 25.96 16.27
N ALA A 376 11.59 26.76 15.63
CA ALA A 376 11.93 27.62 14.48
C ALA A 376 13.14 28.58 14.67
N VAL A 377 13.50 28.90 15.92
CA VAL A 377 14.58 29.83 16.24
C VAL A 377 15.51 29.28 17.36
N THR A 378 15.56 27.96 17.48
CA THR A 378 16.42 27.26 18.46
C THR A 378 17.26 26.18 17.78
N ALA A 379 18.31 25.72 18.43
CA ALA A 379 19.08 24.57 17.95
C ALA A 379 18.36 23.23 18.16
N ASP A 380 17.27 23.23 18.93
CA ASP A 380 16.54 22.02 19.31
C ASP A 380 15.18 21.97 18.62
N THR A 381 14.78 20.78 18.21
CA THR A 381 13.43 20.52 17.71
C THR A 381 12.59 19.80 18.74
N LYS A 382 11.40 20.34 19.05
CA LYS A 382 10.43 19.74 19.96
C LYS A 382 9.22 19.22 19.19
N LEU A 383 8.88 17.94 19.42
CA LEU A 383 7.63 17.34 18.94
C LEU A 383 6.70 17.06 20.11
N THR A 384 5.40 17.21 19.87
CA THR A 384 4.32 16.82 20.77
C THR A 384 3.23 16.10 19.98
N TRP A 385 2.53 15.18 20.60
CA TRP A 385 1.43 14.42 19.98
C TRP A 385 0.43 13.98 21.04
N THR A 386 -0.70 13.47 20.58
CA THR A 386 -1.71 12.85 21.43
C THR A 386 -1.83 11.38 21.07
N ALA A 387 -1.90 10.50 22.05
CA ALA A 387 -2.21 9.09 21.85
C ALA A 387 -3.59 8.95 21.19
N SER A 388 -3.72 8.12 20.15
CA SER A 388 -5.03 7.83 19.58
C SER A 388 -5.94 7.16 20.62
N PRO A 389 -7.23 7.52 20.66
CA PRO A 389 -8.19 6.91 21.58
C PRO A 389 -8.22 5.38 21.44
N GLY A 390 -8.18 4.68 22.57
CA GLY A 390 -8.15 3.21 22.59
C GLY A 390 -6.82 2.60 22.15
N SER A 391 -5.77 3.40 21.92
CA SER A 391 -4.46 2.92 21.53
C SER A 391 -3.82 2.07 22.62
N ALA A 392 -3.34 0.87 22.25
CA ALA A 392 -2.49 0.01 23.06
C ALA A 392 -1.00 0.26 22.75
N ALA A 393 -0.61 1.47 22.39
CA ALA A 393 0.77 1.81 22.09
C ALA A 393 1.67 1.59 23.31
N SER A 394 2.68 0.74 23.16
CA SER A 394 3.73 0.54 24.17
C SER A 394 4.80 1.61 24.12
N GLY A 395 4.88 2.36 23.03
CA GLY A 395 5.82 3.42 22.78
C GLY A 395 5.50 4.20 21.52
N TYR A 396 6.35 5.17 21.27
CA TYR A 396 6.34 5.94 20.02
C TYR A 396 7.75 5.99 19.44
N ARG A 397 7.81 6.10 18.12
CA ARG A 397 9.04 6.33 17.37
C ARG A 397 8.97 7.68 16.69
N VAL A 398 9.81 8.60 17.15
CA VAL A 398 10.07 9.86 16.45
C VAL A 398 11.04 9.56 15.32
N ARG A 399 10.67 9.97 14.12
CA ARG A 399 11.50 9.79 12.92
C ARG A 399 11.85 11.14 12.32
N TRP A 400 13.06 11.23 11.75
CA TRP A 400 13.43 12.39 10.92
C TRP A 400 14.33 11.98 9.78
N ARG A 401 14.35 12.81 8.77
CA ARG A 401 15.14 12.64 7.55
C ARG A 401 15.57 13.99 7.02
N ASP A 402 16.68 14.00 6.27
CA ASP A 402 17.04 15.13 5.43
C ASP A 402 15.86 15.50 4.50
N THR A 403 15.64 16.80 4.28
CA THR A 403 14.54 17.33 3.50
C THR A 403 14.53 16.83 2.05
N SER A 404 15.69 16.47 1.50
CA SER A 404 15.87 15.97 0.13
C SER A 404 15.72 14.44 -0.01
N LEU A 405 15.69 13.68 1.09
CA LEU A 405 15.65 12.22 1.05
C LEU A 405 14.22 11.67 1.12
N PRO A 406 13.93 10.59 0.38
CA PRO A 406 12.60 9.99 0.38
C PRO A 406 12.31 9.07 1.58
N SER A 407 13.33 8.62 2.31
CA SER A 407 13.21 7.61 3.37
C SER A 407 13.70 8.15 4.71
N TRP A 408 13.06 7.70 5.79
CA TRP A 408 13.41 8.05 7.16
C TRP A 408 14.82 7.52 7.51
N GLY A 409 15.76 8.42 7.80
CA GLY A 409 17.15 8.09 8.07
C GLY A 409 17.47 7.95 9.55
N PHE A 410 16.71 8.63 10.42
CA PHE A 410 16.97 8.70 11.85
C PHE A 410 15.72 8.35 12.65
N SER A 411 15.91 7.84 13.88
CA SER A 411 14.81 7.58 14.78
C SER A 411 15.21 7.64 16.25
N ARG A 412 14.23 7.91 17.11
CA ARG A 412 14.31 7.85 18.56
C ARG A 412 13.06 7.25 19.15
N ASP A 413 13.19 6.15 19.88
CA ASP A 413 12.07 5.50 20.56
C ASP A 413 11.87 6.10 21.94
N VAL A 414 10.58 6.22 22.35
CA VAL A 414 10.15 6.68 23.68
C VAL A 414 9.01 5.78 24.19
N GLY A 415 8.81 5.74 25.50
CA GLY A 415 7.77 4.89 26.11
C GLY A 415 6.33 5.36 25.86
N GLY A 416 5.36 4.48 26.05
CA GLY A 416 3.94 4.71 25.73
C GLY A 416 3.27 5.85 26.50
N GLY A 417 3.78 6.27 27.66
CA GLY A 417 3.26 7.42 28.39
C GLY A 417 3.90 8.77 28.02
N VAL A 418 4.77 8.78 26.98
CA VAL A 418 5.47 9.99 26.55
C VAL A 418 4.75 10.57 25.35
N GLU A 419 4.33 11.82 25.45
CA GLU A 419 3.64 12.58 24.38
C GLU A 419 4.43 13.81 23.94
N THR A 420 5.70 13.91 24.32
CA THR A 420 6.60 14.99 23.93
C THR A 420 8.04 14.53 23.92
N VAL A 421 8.83 15.05 22.99
CA VAL A 421 10.27 14.85 22.94
C VAL A 421 10.95 16.12 22.46
N THR A 422 12.13 16.41 23.02
CA THR A 422 13.07 17.41 22.47
C THR A 422 14.26 16.68 21.91
N LEU A 423 14.59 16.96 20.67
CA LEU A 423 15.78 16.48 19.96
C LEU A 423 16.80 17.61 20.05
N SER A 424 17.79 17.47 20.94
CA SER A 424 18.84 18.48 21.14
C SER A 424 19.81 18.47 19.97
N ASP A 425 20.22 19.65 19.54
CA ASP A 425 21.12 19.89 18.40
C ASP A 425 20.62 19.33 17.05
N VAL A 426 19.28 19.18 16.92
CA VAL A 426 18.62 18.80 15.65
C VAL A 426 17.78 19.99 15.19
N ILE A 427 18.28 20.71 14.20
CA ILE A 427 17.69 21.96 13.71
C ILE A 427 16.47 21.65 12.85
N ILE A 428 15.37 22.31 13.12
CA ILE A 428 14.07 22.06 12.44
C ILE A 428 14.14 22.33 10.93
N ASP A 429 14.96 23.27 10.48
CA ASP A 429 15.06 23.67 9.08
C ASP A 429 15.79 22.62 8.20
N ASP A 430 16.63 21.78 8.82
CA ASP A 430 17.47 20.81 8.09
C ASP A 430 16.76 19.48 7.83
N PHE A 431 15.65 19.21 8.56
CA PHE A 431 14.99 17.90 8.55
C PHE A 431 13.48 17.98 8.42
N VAL A 432 12.91 16.89 7.95
CA VAL A 432 11.47 16.59 8.04
C VAL A 432 11.26 15.58 9.17
N PHE A 433 10.21 15.76 9.96
CA PHE A 433 9.94 15.00 11.17
C PHE A 433 8.59 14.30 11.11
N GLY A 434 8.43 13.28 11.94
CA GLY A 434 7.15 12.64 12.18
C GLY A 434 7.18 11.69 13.36
N VAL A 435 6.00 11.21 13.75
CA VAL A 435 5.83 10.30 14.88
C VAL A 435 5.00 9.10 14.47
N ALA A 436 5.42 7.91 14.88
CA ALA A 436 4.70 6.66 14.73
C ALA A 436 4.44 6.02 16.08
N SER A 437 3.34 5.27 16.23
CA SER A 437 3.04 4.44 17.38
C SER A 437 3.73 3.09 17.28
N LEU A 438 4.13 2.50 18.41
CA LEU A 438 4.74 1.17 18.49
C LEU A 438 3.90 0.22 19.33
N SER A 439 3.69 -1.02 18.88
CA SER A 439 3.16 -2.09 19.71
C SER A 439 4.24 -2.73 20.57
N ALA A 440 3.83 -3.53 21.57
CA ALA A 440 4.77 -4.31 22.40
C ALA A 440 5.53 -5.37 21.60
N GLU A 441 4.92 -5.88 20.54
CA GLU A 441 5.50 -6.87 19.63
C GLU A 441 6.47 -6.23 18.63
N GLY A 442 6.45 -4.90 18.47
CA GLY A 442 7.35 -4.12 17.61
C GLY A 442 6.74 -3.59 16.32
N PHE A 443 5.45 -3.83 16.08
CA PHE A 443 4.78 -3.23 14.93
C PHE A 443 4.72 -1.71 15.06
N GLU A 444 5.14 -1.04 14.01
CA GLU A 444 5.12 0.43 13.91
C GLU A 444 3.94 0.86 13.02
N SER A 445 3.23 1.90 13.41
CA SER A 445 2.23 2.54 12.53
C SER A 445 2.90 3.32 11.41
N PRO A 446 2.17 3.72 10.36
CA PRO A 446 2.66 4.77 9.47
C PRO A 446 3.01 6.04 10.24
N VAL A 447 4.01 6.78 9.74
CA VAL A 447 4.48 8.02 10.36
C VAL A 447 3.50 9.15 10.09
N VAL A 448 3.16 9.92 11.12
CA VAL A 448 2.35 11.14 11.03
C VAL A 448 3.28 12.35 10.97
N PHE A 449 3.23 13.10 9.89
CA PHE A 449 3.91 14.40 9.77
C PHE A 449 3.19 15.43 10.65
N PRO A 450 3.90 16.38 11.28
CA PRO A 450 3.29 17.43 12.10
C PRO A 450 2.35 18.34 11.31
N GLY A 451 1.21 18.67 11.89
CA GLY A 451 0.19 19.52 11.29
C GLY A 451 -0.85 18.76 10.46
N ALA A 452 -1.78 19.51 9.90
CA ALA A 452 -2.94 18.96 9.19
C ALA A 452 -2.57 18.15 7.94
N ALA A 453 -1.50 18.51 7.25
CA ALA A 453 -1.04 17.84 6.02
C ALA A 453 -0.75 16.35 6.25
N GLY A 454 -0.20 15.97 7.41
CA GLY A 454 0.16 14.59 7.74
C GLY A 454 -0.92 13.80 8.47
N ALA A 455 -2.05 14.42 8.83
CA ALA A 455 -3.09 13.74 9.60
C ALA A 455 -3.75 12.61 8.79
N PHE A 456 -3.88 11.43 9.41
CA PHE A 456 -4.55 10.27 8.79
C PHE A 456 -6.07 10.41 8.82
N TRP A 457 -6.61 11.08 9.83
CA TRP A 457 -8.03 11.36 9.97
C TRP A 457 -8.23 12.83 10.23
N ALA A 458 -9.31 13.40 9.68
CA ALA A 458 -9.70 14.75 10.03
C ALA A 458 -9.93 14.83 11.54
N PRO A 459 -9.53 15.91 12.23
CA PRO A 459 -9.84 16.10 13.63
C PRO A 459 -11.36 15.96 13.81
N GLN A 460 -11.79 15.09 14.72
CA GLN A 460 -13.21 15.08 15.11
C GLN A 460 -13.46 16.43 15.77
N LYS A 461 -14.30 17.24 15.16
CA LYS A 461 -14.76 18.46 15.83
C LYS A 461 -15.50 18.04 17.10
N PRO A 462 -15.17 18.64 18.26
CA PRO A 462 -15.83 18.33 19.52
C PRO A 462 -17.33 18.63 19.49
#